data_64a49c33ae27793a598e09500650f7a1
#
_entry.id   64a49c33ae27793a598e09500650f7a1
#
_cell.length_a   1.000
_cell.length_b   1.000
_cell.length_c   1.000
_cell.angle_alpha   90.00
_cell.angle_beta   90.00
_cell.angle_gamma   90.00
#
_symmetry.space_group_name_H-M   'P 1'
#
loop_
_entity.id
_entity.type
_entity.pdbx_description
1 polymer ?
#
loop_
_entity_poly.entity_id
_entity_poly.type
_entity_poly.pdbx_seq_one_letter_code
_entity_poly.pdbx_strand_id
1 'polypeptide(L)'
;MSGDLPDIGSVETTQIDGLQIRFARAGRTDGMPVLLTSPWPESIYAFRDVLFEIGKLNPLIAIDLPGYGRSEGRPSVMSPEGMGSFILNTAEHFGFKRIHAIGPDVGTLALLFAAARRPAVFESLVVGSGATSPELAAGGLKKLIASPPGAFADADGGQMAVDFVLANARRKTPPAVLEDYRLSSAGRRREDATNFVRAYTHDLPRLKELLPSIATPVLIIAGRHDPIVPPPNGQLLADHLPHSRYILLEGGHLIWEDASEEYAAHIASWLEGEYRSV
;
A
#
# COMPACT_ATOMS: atom_id res chain seq x y z
N MET A 1 -18.15 13.90 19.18
CA MET A 1 -17.36 15.03 18.65
C MET A 1 -16.40 14.45 17.64
N SER A 2 -16.66 14.65 16.34
CA SER A 2 -15.68 14.30 15.29
C SER A 2 -14.55 15.34 15.40
N GLY A 3 -13.40 14.91 15.89
CA GLY A 3 -12.19 15.75 15.81
C GLY A 3 -11.83 15.99 14.33
N ASP A 4 -10.96 16.97 14.07
CA ASP A 4 -10.44 17.22 12.72
C ASP A 4 -9.50 16.08 12.30
N LEU A 5 -9.41 15.87 10.98
CA LEU A 5 -8.42 14.94 10.41
C LEU A 5 -7.00 15.44 10.70
N PRO A 6 -6.04 14.54 10.99
CA PRO A 6 -4.64 14.91 11.15
C PRO A 6 -4.11 15.65 9.92
N ASP A 7 -3.18 16.58 10.15
CA ASP A 7 -2.45 17.23 9.07
C ASP A 7 -1.48 16.23 8.41
N ILE A 8 -1.68 15.98 7.13
CA ILE A 8 -0.82 15.16 6.27
C ILE A 8 -0.32 15.94 5.05
N GLY A 9 -0.36 17.27 5.12
CA GLY A 9 -0.06 18.18 4.02
C GLY A 9 -1.31 18.59 3.23
N SER A 10 -1.13 19.10 2.02
CA SER A 10 -2.24 19.51 1.14
C SER A 10 -2.94 18.28 0.57
N VAL A 11 -4.21 18.09 0.93
CA VAL A 11 -5.06 17.00 0.39
C VAL A 11 -5.89 17.54 -0.77
N GLU A 12 -5.71 16.95 -1.93
CA GLU A 12 -6.29 17.38 -3.20
C GLU A 12 -6.86 16.19 -3.99
N THR A 13 -7.52 16.49 -5.10
CA THR A 13 -7.90 15.50 -6.10
C THR A 13 -7.40 15.90 -7.48
N THR A 14 -7.01 14.92 -8.28
CA THR A 14 -6.61 15.13 -9.67
C THR A 14 -7.11 13.99 -10.54
N GLN A 15 -7.14 14.20 -11.86
CA GLN A 15 -7.56 13.18 -12.80
C GLN A 15 -6.34 12.44 -13.36
N ILE A 16 -6.23 11.14 -13.05
CA ILE A 16 -5.17 10.25 -13.55
C ILE A 16 -5.82 9.11 -14.32
N ASP A 17 -5.44 8.93 -15.57
CA ASP A 17 -5.96 7.85 -16.42
C ASP A 17 -7.50 7.77 -16.41
N GLY A 18 -8.16 8.95 -16.43
CA GLY A 18 -9.61 9.08 -16.44
C GLY A 18 -10.32 8.84 -15.10
N LEU A 19 -9.60 8.65 -14.00
CA LEU A 19 -10.14 8.47 -12.65
C LEU A 19 -9.82 9.66 -11.76
N GLN A 20 -10.77 10.08 -10.91
CA GLN A 20 -10.53 11.06 -9.85
C GLN A 20 -9.77 10.40 -8.71
N ILE A 21 -8.55 10.85 -8.48
CA ILE A 21 -7.64 10.30 -7.48
C ILE A 21 -7.39 11.32 -6.38
N ARG A 22 -7.68 10.92 -5.13
CA ARG A 22 -7.30 11.71 -3.96
C ARG A 22 -5.83 11.48 -3.66
N PHE A 23 -5.12 12.57 -3.39
CA PHE A 23 -3.73 12.52 -3.00
C PHE A 23 -3.40 13.58 -1.94
N ALA A 24 -2.35 13.36 -1.18
CA ALA A 24 -1.74 14.35 -0.32
C ALA A 24 -0.35 14.73 -0.85
N ARG A 25 -0.03 16.03 -0.79
CA ARG A 25 1.29 16.57 -1.07
C ARG A 25 1.92 17.08 0.20
N ALA A 26 3.10 16.57 0.53
CA ALA A 26 3.80 16.91 1.75
C ALA A 26 5.32 16.95 1.53
N GLY A 27 6.06 17.29 2.58
CA GLY A 27 7.51 17.22 2.60
C GLY A 27 8.20 18.39 1.90
N ARG A 28 9.45 18.15 1.50
CA ARG A 28 10.30 19.15 0.84
C ARG A 28 9.80 19.47 -0.57
N THR A 29 10.32 20.57 -1.12
CA THR A 29 10.03 20.98 -2.52
C THR A 29 11.13 20.55 -3.48
N ASP A 30 12.25 20.04 -2.98
CA ASP A 30 13.44 19.63 -3.73
C ASP A 30 13.88 18.22 -3.32
N GLY A 31 14.61 17.56 -4.19
CA GLY A 31 15.09 16.19 -3.99
C GLY A 31 14.34 15.15 -4.81
N MET A 32 14.67 13.87 -4.59
CA MET A 32 13.99 12.77 -5.28
C MET A 32 12.60 12.55 -4.69
N PRO A 33 11.55 12.53 -5.49
CA PRO A 33 10.19 12.36 -4.97
C PRO A 33 9.96 10.95 -4.45
N VAL A 34 9.09 10.85 -3.45
CA VAL A 34 8.59 9.59 -2.89
C VAL A 34 7.09 9.48 -3.15
N LEU A 35 6.67 8.41 -3.78
CA LEU A 35 5.27 8.05 -3.96
C LEU A 35 4.86 7.05 -2.89
N LEU A 36 3.81 7.38 -2.12
CA LEU A 36 3.20 6.45 -1.16
C LEU A 36 1.83 6.00 -1.69
N THR A 37 1.51 4.72 -1.54
CA THR A 37 0.23 4.15 -1.95
C THR A 37 -0.54 3.64 -0.74
N SER A 38 -1.80 4.09 -0.58
CA SER A 38 -2.62 3.74 0.58
C SER A 38 -2.84 2.23 0.69
N PRO A 39 -2.83 1.68 1.92
CA PRO A 39 -3.26 0.30 2.18
C PRO A 39 -4.78 0.18 2.19
N TRP A 40 -5.31 -1.06 2.16
CA TRP A 40 -6.73 -1.36 2.23
C TRP A 40 -7.08 -2.10 3.54
N PRO A 41 -8.18 -1.78 4.24
CA PRO A 41 -9.29 -0.89 3.87
C PRO A 41 -9.14 0.57 4.32
N GLU A 42 -7.93 1.01 4.55
CA GLU A 42 -7.57 2.34 5.04
C GLU A 42 -7.57 3.40 3.91
N SER A 43 -6.78 4.45 4.08
CA SER A 43 -6.58 5.54 3.12
C SER A 43 -5.20 6.17 3.29
N ILE A 44 -4.92 7.28 2.59
CA ILE A 44 -3.68 8.07 2.77
C ILE A 44 -3.42 8.47 4.23
N TYR A 45 -4.45 8.52 5.09
CA TYR A 45 -4.31 8.82 6.53
C TYR A 45 -3.66 7.68 7.34
N ALA A 46 -3.46 6.51 6.75
CA ALA A 46 -2.64 5.45 7.32
C ALA A 46 -1.18 5.90 7.57
N PHE A 47 -0.71 6.86 6.78
CA PHE A 47 0.65 7.38 6.86
C PHE A 47 0.78 8.66 7.71
N ARG A 48 -0.27 9.10 8.42
CA ARG A 48 -0.29 10.36 9.18
C ARG A 48 0.90 10.56 10.12
N ASP A 49 1.36 9.47 10.76
CA ASP A 49 2.50 9.50 11.69
C ASP A 49 3.85 9.29 10.97
N VAL A 50 3.84 8.80 9.74
CA VAL A 50 5.04 8.47 8.94
C VAL A 50 5.45 9.62 8.02
N LEU A 51 4.48 10.33 7.43
CA LEU A 51 4.71 11.37 6.42
C LEU A 51 5.57 12.53 6.94
N PHE A 52 5.43 12.89 8.22
CA PHE A 52 6.21 13.97 8.82
C PHE A 52 7.71 13.65 8.82
N GLU A 53 8.10 12.43 9.21
CA GLU A 53 9.52 12.06 9.28
C GLU A 53 10.14 11.93 7.88
N ILE A 54 9.46 11.25 6.96
CA ILE A 54 9.94 11.08 5.58
C ILE A 54 9.98 12.43 4.84
N GLY A 55 9.01 13.30 5.11
CA GLY A 55 8.89 14.63 4.50
C GLY A 55 10.04 15.59 4.84
N LYS A 56 10.79 15.34 5.92
CA LYS A 56 12.02 16.07 6.22
C LYS A 56 13.13 15.81 5.20
N LEU A 57 13.07 14.70 4.50
CA LEU A 57 14.11 14.22 3.57
C LEU A 57 13.72 14.48 2.11
N ASN A 58 12.45 14.26 1.74
CA ASN A 58 12.01 14.17 0.36
C ASN A 58 10.68 14.90 0.09
N PRO A 59 10.42 15.31 -1.17
CA PRO A 59 9.06 15.62 -1.62
C PRO A 59 8.19 14.36 -1.59
N LEU A 60 6.96 14.47 -1.08
CA LEU A 60 6.05 13.35 -0.90
C LEU A 60 4.75 13.55 -1.69
N ILE A 61 4.31 12.48 -2.36
CA ILE A 61 2.96 12.32 -2.87
C ILE A 61 2.40 11.01 -2.29
N ALA A 62 1.37 11.11 -1.47
CA ALA A 62 0.63 9.94 -1.01
C ALA A 62 -0.71 9.88 -1.76
N ILE A 63 -1.03 8.75 -2.39
CA ILE A 63 -2.27 8.57 -3.15
C ILE A 63 -3.17 7.53 -2.49
N ASP A 64 -4.47 7.78 -2.51
CA ASP A 64 -5.42 6.68 -2.43
C ASP A 64 -5.38 5.94 -3.77
N LEU A 65 -5.04 4.66 -3.74
CA LEU A 65 -5.06 3.84 -4.96
C LEU A 65 -6.46 3.79 -5.58
N PRO A 66 -6.60 3.58 -6.89
CA PRO A 66 -7.91 3.42 -7.53
C PRO A 66 -8.82 2.42 -6.82
N GLY A 67 -10.04 2.85 -6.51
CA GLY A 67 -11.02 2.02 -5.80
C GLY A 67 -10.83 1.94 -4.29
N TYR A 68 -9.71 2.44 -3.76
CA TYR A 68 -9.42 2.53 -2.32
C TYR A 68 -9.53 3.98 -1.82
N GLY A 69 -9.49 4.16 -0.51
CA GLY A 69 -9.62 5.48 0.09
C GLY A 69 -10.82 6.25 -0.46
N ARG A 70 -10.60 7.45 -0.97
CA ARG A 70 -11.64 8.29 -1.60
C ARG A 70 -11.44 8.42 -3.11
N SER A 71 -10.54 7.63 -3.70
CA SER A 71 -10.31 7.62 -5.15
C SER A 71 -11.37 6.82 -5.90
N GLU A 72 -11.64 7.22 -7.14
CA GLU A 72 -12.46 6.42 -8.05
C GLU A 72 -11.73 5.14 -8.46
N GLY A 73 -12.50 4.11 -8.82
CA GLY A 73 -11.99 2.85 -9.32
C GLY A 73 -12.71 2.40 -10.57
N ARG A 74 -12.10 1.48 -11.31
CA ARG A 74 -12.73 0.79 -12.43
C ARG A 74 -12.23 -0.66 -12.49
N PRO A 75 -12.98 -1.60 -13.06
CA PRO A 75 -12.61 -3.02 -13.05
C PRO A 75 -11.21 -3.32 -13.60
N SER A 76 -10.75 -2.60 -14.62
CA SER A 76 -9.46 -2.86 -15.27
C SER A 76 -8.23 -2.56 -14.41
N VAL A 77 -8.37 -1.82 -13.31
CA VAL A 77 -7.27 -1.52 -12.37
C VAL A 77 -7.40 -2.33 -11.07
N MET A 78 -8.50 -3.07 -10.88
CA MET A 78 -8.74 -3.83 -9.65
C MET A 78 -8.11 -5.23 -9.71
N SER A 79 -6.80 -5.25 -9.97
CA SER A 79 -5.92 -6.41 -9.84
C SER A 79 -4.50 -5.93 -9.55
N PRO A 80 -3.62 -6.73 -8.96
CA PRO A 80 -2.21 -6.37 -8.72
C PRO A 80 -1.50 -5.85 -9.97
N GLU A 81 -1.63 -6.54 -11.09
CA GLU A 81 -1.00 -6.13 -12.36
C GLU A 81 -1.63 -4.87 -12.94
N GLY A 82 -2.97 -4.77 -12.93
CA GLY A 82 -3.69 -3.59 -13.40
C GLY A 82 -3.33 -2.34 -12.58
N MET A 83 -3.25 -2.51 -11.26
CA MET A 83 -2.85 -1.44 -10.34
C MET A 83 -1.39 -1.03 -10.54
N GLY A 84 -0.50 -1.99 -10.82
CA GLY A 84 0.90 -1.71 -11.17
C GLY A 84 1.01 -0.83 -12.41
N SER A 85 0.19 -1.09 -13.42
CA SER A 85 0.10 -0.22 -14.62
C SER A 85 -0.38 1.19 -14.28
N PHE A 86 -1.36 1.32 -13.40
CA PHE A 86 -1.86 2.62 -12.93
C PHE A 86 -0.80 3.42 -12.15
N ILE A 87 0.01 2.77 -11.33
CA ILE A 87 1.14 3.41 -10.61
C ILE A 87 2.12 4.04 -11.61
N LEU A 88 2.41 3.39 -12.73
CA LEU A 88 3.26 3.96 -13.77
C LEU A 88 2.62 5.20 -14.41
N ASN A 89 1.31 5.18 -14.68
CA ASN A 89 0.58 6.34 -15.17
C ASN A 89 0.57 7.49 -14.14
N THR A 90 0.53 7.14 -12.85
CA THR A 90 0.65 8.12 -11.75
C THR A 90 2.00 8.81 -11.76
N ALA A 91 3.09 8.05 -11.90
CA ALA A 91 4.43 8.63 -12.00
C ALA A 91 4.56 9.58 -13.21
N GLU A 92 4.00 9.20 -14.37
CA GLU A 92 3.97 10.05 -15.57
C GLU A 92 3.15 11.32 -15.36
N HIS A 93 1.97 11.21 -14.72
CA HIS A 93 1.08 12.35 -14.45
C HIS A 93 1.77 13.43 -13.60
N PHE A 94 2.52 13.01 -12.56
CA PHE A 94 3.27 13.93 -11.72
C PHE A 94 4.62 14.36 -12.32
N GLY A 95 4.95 13.91 -13.53
CA GLY A 95 6.21 14.24 -14.23
C GLY A 95 7.45 13.59 -13.61
N PHE A 96 7.27 12.52 -12.87
CA PHE A 96 8.36 11.83 -12.20
C PHE A 96 9.14 10.96 -13.17
N LYS A 97 10.44 11.25 -13.30
CA LYS A 97 11.36 10.45 -14.12
C LYS A 97 11.91 9.25 -13.33
N ARG A 98 12.18 9.45 -12.05
CA ARG A 98 12.68 8.45 -11.12
C ARG A 98 12.20 8.77 -9.71
N ILE A 99 11.76 7.75 -8.96
CA ILE A 99 11.14 7.91 -7.65
C ILE A 99 11.58 6.80 -6.69
N HIS A 100 11.51 7.08 -5.40
CA HIS A 100 11.28 6.04 -4.41
C HIS A 100 9.78 5.77 -4.31
N ALA A 101 9.39 4.53 -4.07
CA ALA A 101 7.97 4.23 -3.85
C ALA A 101 7.76 3.35 -2.62
N ILE A 102 6.72 3.69 -1.86
CA ILE A 102 6.36 3.04 -0.59
C ILE A 102 4.93 2.53 -0.72
N GLY A 103 4.73 1.23 -0.56
CA GLY A 103 3.41 0.64 -0.67
C GLY A 103 3.27 -0.64 0.16
N PRO A 104 2.78 -0.54 1.40
CA PRO A 104 2.40 -1.71 2.18
C PRO A 104 1.11 -2.34 1.66
N ASP A 105 0.78 -3.53 2.13
CA ASP A 105 -0.46 -4.26 1.87
C ASP A 105 -0.73 -4.42 0.36
N VAL A 106 -1.84 -3.95 -0.16
CA VAL A 106 -2.19 -4.00 -1.60
C VAL A 106 -1.17 -3.27 -2.47
N GLY A 107 -0.53 -2.23 -1.95
CA GLY A 107 0.53 -1.48 -2.61
C GLY A 107 1.77 -2.32 -2.90
N THR A 108 2.07 -3.32 -2.05
CA THR A 108 3.21 -4.23 -2.25
C THR A 108 3.19 -4.89 -3.62
N LEU A 109 2.08 -5.52 -3.96
CA LEU A 109 1.96 -6.26 -5.20
C LEU A 109 1.95 -5.34 -6.42
N ALA A 110 1.23 -4.23 -6.30
CA ALA A 110 1.13 -3.25 -7.37
C ALA A 110 2.50 -2.62 -7.70
N LEU A 111 3.29 -2.26 -6.70
CA LEU A 111 4.64 -1.73 -6.89
C LEU A 111 5.60 -2.76 -7.48
N LEU A 112 5.53 -4.01 -7.07
CA LEU A 112 6.37 -5.07 -7.63
C LEU A 112 6.05 -5.34 -9.11
N PHE A 113 4.76 -5.36 -9.51
CA PHE A 113 4.38 -5.43 -10.93
C PHE A 113 4.85 -4.20 -11.71
N ALA A 114 4.71 -3.01 -11.14
CA ALA A 114 5.18 -1.78 -11.78
C ALA A 114 6.71 -1.80 -12.00
N ALA A 115 7.47 -2.23 -11.00
CA ALA A 115 8.93 -2.32 -11.07
C ALA A 115 9.40 -3.40 -12.05
N ALA A 116 8.75 -4.56 -12.09
CA ALA A 116 9.03 -5.60 -13.09
C ALA A 116 8.81 -5.09 -14.51
N ARG A 117 7.78 -4.25 -14.73
CA ARG A 117 7.43 -3.72 -16.05
C ARG A 117 8.30 -2.55 -16.49
N ARG A 118 8.64 -1.63 -15.57
CA ARG A 118 9.44 -0.41 -15.88
C ARG A 118 10.41 -0.10 -14.74
N PRO A 119 11.47 -0.90 -14.55
CA PRO A 119 12.40 -0.73 -13.43
C PRO A 119 13.08 0.64 -13.40
N ALA A 120 13.29 1.27 -14.56
CA ALA A 120 13.95 2.59 -14.65
C ALA A 120 13.18 3.73 -13.94
N VAL A 121 11.90 3.56 -13.66
CA VAL A 121 11.08 4.55 -12.94
C VAL A 121 11.41 4.55 -11.44
N PHE A 122 11.88 3.42 -10.90
CA PHE A 122 12.05 3.26 -9.46
C PHE A 122 13.53 3.28 -9.05
N GLU A 123 13.88 4.22 -8.18
CA GLU A 123 15.17 4.24 -7.49
C GLU A 123 15.25 3.12 -6.46
N SER A 124 14.21 2.99 -5.65
CA SER A 124 14.01 1.88 -4.72
C SER A 124 12.55 1.73 -4.31
N LEU A 125 12.21 0.59 -3.73
CA LEU A 125 10.90 0.30 -3.18
C LEU A 125 10.97 0.05 -1.67
N VAL A 126 9.87 0.38 -0.97
CA VAL A 126 9.57 -0.11 0.37
C VAL A 126 8.20 -0.77 0.31
N VAL A 127 8.15 -2.06 0.61
CA VAL A 127 6.94 -2.91 0.53
C VAL A 127 6.80 -3.76 1.78
N GLY A 128 5.69 -4.46 1.94
CA GLY A 128 5.50 -5.41 3.04
C GLY A 128 4.04 -5.62 3.41
N SER A 129 3.76 -6.57 4.27
CA SER A 129 2.40 -6.96 4.67
C SER A 129 1.44 -7.23 3.50
N GLY A 130 1.95 -7.50 2.30
CA GLY A 130 1.20 -7.92 1.11
C GLY A 130 1.27 -9.44 0.94
N ALA A 131 0.16 -10.07 0.57
CA ALA A 131 0.13 -11.52 0.32
C ALA A 131 0.88 -11.85 -0.96
N THR A 132 1.84 -12.77 -0.90
CA THR A 132 2.72 -13.14 -2.01
C THR A 132 2.44 -14.52 -2.57
N SER A 133 1.66 -15.31 -1.83
CA SER A 133 1.16 -16.63 -2.24
C SER A 133 -0.19 -16.90 -1.60
N PRO A 134 -1.19 -17.45 -2.34
CA PRO A 134 -2.48 -17.82 -1.75
C PRO A 134 -2.33 -18.85 -0.62
N GLU A 135 -1.32 -19.73 -0.69
CA GLU A 135 -1.06 -20.76 0.31
C GLU A 135 -0.59 -20.15 1.65
N LEU A 136 0.16 -19.05 1.59
CA LEU A 136 0.69 -18.33 2.75
C LEU A 136 -0.31 -17.33 3.36
N ALA A 137 -1.43 -17.08 2.70
CA ALA A 137 -2.48 -16.22 3.24
C ALA A 137 -3.14 -16.85 4.48
N ALA A 138 -3.53 -16.03 5.46
CA ALA A 138 -4.30 -16.49 6.61
C ALA A 138 -5.75 -16.83 6.23
N GLY A 139 -6.46 -17.56 7.09
CA GLY A 139 -7.78 -18.12 6.77
C GLY A 139 -8.83 -17.09 6.38
N GLY A 140 -8.82 -15.90 6.99
CA GLY A 140 -9.70 -14.79 6.61
C GLY A 140 -9.45 -14.29 5.19
N LEU A 141 -8.17 -14.08 4.84
CA LEU A 141 -7.77 -13.66 3.51
C LEU A 141 -8.05 -14.76 2.46
N LYS A 142 -7.82 -16.04 2.78
CA LYS A 142 -8.19 -17.17 1.90
C LYS A 142 -9.68 -17.18 1.56
N LYS A 143 -10.54 -16.92 2.56
CA LYS A 143 -11.99 -16.81 2.33
C LYS A 143 -12.33 -15.63 1.42
N LEU A 144 -11.64 -14.51 1.56
CA LEU A 144 -11.84 -13.34 0.73
C LEU A 144 -11.41 -13.60 -0.72
N ILE A 145 -10.24 -14.22 -0.93
CA ILE A 145 -9.75 -14.65 -2.25
C ILE A 145 -10.78 -15.57 -2.94
N ALA A 146 -11.33 -16.54 -2.21
CA ALA A 146 -12.29 -17.51 -2.74
C ALA A 146 -13.73 -17.00 -2.84
N SER A 147 -14.03 -15.77 -2.39
CA SER A 147 -15.39 -15.24 -2.40
C SER A 147 -15.91 -15.02 -3.82
N PRO A 148 -17.16 -15.41 -4.12
CA PRO A 148 -17.74 -15.17 -5.45
C PRO A 148 -17.98 -13.68 -5.69
N PRO A 149 -18.02 -13.22 -6.97
CA PRO A 149 -18.47 -11.88 -7.29
C PRO A 149 -19.86 -11.60 -6.70
N GLY A 150 -20.04 -10.40 -6.11
CA GLY A 150 -21.29 -9.99 -5.45
C GLY A 150 -21.39 -10.41 -3.98
N ALA A 151 -20.43 -11.14 -3.43
CA ALA A 151 -20.49 -11.62 -2.03
C ALA A 151 -20.62 -10.48 -0.99
N PHE A 152 -20.18 -9.29 -1.32
CA PHE A 152 -20.20 -8.11 -0.44
C PHE A 152 -21.06 -6.96 -1.02
N ALA A 153 -21.90 -7.22 -2.03
CA ALA A 153 -22.69 -6.19 -2.71
C ALA A 153 -23.67 -5.47 -1.75
N ASP A 154 -24.25 -6.22 -0.82
CA ASP A 154 -25.21 -5.72 0.17
C ASP A 154 -24.61 -5.57 1.57
N ALA A 155 -23.30 -5.76 1.72
CA ALA A 155 -22.62 -5.63 3.01
C ALA A 155 -22.41 -4.15 3.38
N ASP A 156 -22.47 -3.82 4.68
CA ASP A 156 -21.95 -2.54 5.18
C ASP A 156 -20.41 -2.58 5.18
N GLY A 157 -19.83 -2.36 4.00
CA GLY A 157 -18.40 -2.36 3.81
C GLY A 157 -17.69 -1.31 4.66
N GLY A 158 -18.36 -0.18 4.93
CA GLY A 158 -17.84 0.86 5.78
C GLY A 158 -17.68 0.40 7.23
N GLN A 159 -18.71 -0.23 7.79
CA GLN A 159 -18.61 -0.79 9.15
C GLN A 159 -17.57 -1.93 9.21
N MET A 160 -17.51 -2.77 8.19
CA MET A 160 -16.49 -3.83 8.10
C MET A 160 -15.05 -3.27 8.10
N ALA A 161 -14.81 -2.13 7.47
CA ALA A 161 -13.50 -1.46 7.48
C ALA A 161 -13.15 -0.97 8.90
N VAL A 162 -14.10 -0.33 9.59
CA VAL A 162 -13.92 0.11 10.98
C VAL A 162 -13.65 -1.07 11.91
N ASP A 163 -14.44 -2.13 11.81
CA ASP A 163 -14.28 -3.34 12.64
C ASP A 163 -12.93 -4.01 12.39
N PHE A 164 -12.48 -4.05 11.13
CA PHE A 164 -11.16 -4.57 10.78
C PHE A 164 -10.04 -3.76 11.44
N VAL A 165 -10.08 -2.43 11.34
CA VAL A 165 -9.06 -1.57 11.96
C VAL A 165 -9.07 -1.71 13.49
N LEU A 166 -10.25 -1.66 14.11
CA LEU A 166 -10.38 -1.79 15.57
C LEU A 166 -9.93 -3.16 16.09
N ALA A 167 -10.07 -4.22 15.30
CA ALA A 167 -9.65 -5.58 15.67
C ALA A 167 -8.13 -5.80 15.49
N ASN A 168 -7.47 -5.05 14.61
CA ASN A 168 -6.07 -5.29 14.22
C ASN A 168 -5.11 -4.18 14.64
N ALA A 169 -5.56 -2.94 14.85
CA ALA A 169 -4.71 -1.87 15.33
C ALA A 169 -4.35 -2.04 16.82
N ARG A 170 -3.08 -1.91 17.15
CA ARG A 170 -2.57 -1.91 18.53
C ARG A 170 -2.58 -0.50 19.13
N ARG A 171 -2.58 0.53 18.31
CA ARG A 171 -2.70 1.95 18.70
C ARG A 171 -4.13 2.45 18.43
N LYS A 172 -4.57 3.42 19.24
CA LYS A 172 -5.90 4.02 19.07
C LYS A 172 -5.91 4.89 17.81
N THR A 173 -6.73 4.52 16.84
CA THR A 173 -6.99 5.32 15.64
C THR A 173 -7.91 6.51 15.99
N PRO A 174 -7.59 7.74 15.58
CA PRO A 174 -8.46 8.90 15.81
C PRO A 174 -9.84 8.73 15.18
N PRO A 175 -10.93 9.22 15.82
CA PRO A 175 -12.29 9.04 15.30
C PRO A 175 -12.50 9.59 13.88
N ALA A 176 -11.89 10.74 13.54
CA ALA A 176 -11.99 11.32 12.20
C ALA A 176 -11.30 10.44 11.14
N VAL A 177 -10.19 9.78 11.50
CA VAL A 177 -9.49 8.82 10.62
C VAL A 177 -10.32 7.56 10.44
N LEU A 178 -10.92 7.02 11.52
CA LEU A 178 -11.84 5.89 11.41
C LEU A 178 -13.04 6.20 10.50
N GLU A 179 -13.56 7.42 10.57
CA GLU A 179 -14.64 7.86 9.68
C GLU A 179 -14.17 7.94 8.22
N ASP A 180 -12.95 8.43 7.96
CA ASP A 180 -12.38 8.42 6.61
C ASP A 180 -12.21 6.97 6.09
N TYR A 181 -11.74 6.03 6.92
CA TYR A 181 -11.65 4.61 6.58
C TYR A 181 -13.03 3.98 6.36
N ARG A 182 -14.03 4.32 7.18
CA ARG A 182 -15.42 3.90 6.96
C ARG A 182 -15.90 4.30 5.56
N LEU A 183 -15.66 5.56 5.19
CA LEU A 183 -16.08 6.09 3.89
C LEU A 183 -15.29 5.48 2.73
N SER A 184 -14.05 4.99 2.96
CA SER A 184 -13.23 4.33 1.94
C SER A 184 -13.82 3.01 1.45
N SER A 185 -14.67 2.37 2.24
CA SER A 185 -15.29 1.06 1.93
C SER A 185 -16.82 1.10 1.88
N ALA A 186 -17.43 2.29 2.00
CA ALA A 186 -18.89 2.46 2.02
C ALA A 186 -19.54 2.13 0.65
N GLY A 187 -20.81 1.74 0.67
CA GLY A 187 -21.57 1.37 -0.53
C GLY A 187 -20.92 0.18 -1.25
N ARG A 188 -20.82 0.26 -2.56
CA ARG A 188 -20.22 -0.81 -3.38
C ARG A 188 -18.70 -0.90 -3.33
N ARG A 189 -18.02 0.07 -2.72
CA ARG A 189 -16.53 0.15 -2.71
C ARG A 189 -15.89 -1.11 -2.13
N ARG A 190 -16.49 -1.71 -1.09
CA ARG A 190 -15.99 -2.97 -0.51
C ARG A 190 -16.02 -4.12 -1.53
N GLU A 191 -17.13 -4.29 -2.26
CA GLU A 191 -17.25 -5.33 -3.28
C GLU A 191 -16.24 -5.08 -4.42
N ASP A 192 -16.14 -3.83 -4.88
CA ASP A 192 -15.26 -3.45 -5.97
C ASP A 192 -13.78 -3.67 -5.58
N ALA A 193 -13.39 -3.27 -4.36
CA ALA A 193 -12.05 -3.49 -3.81
C ALA A 193 -11.70 -4.98 -3.66
N THR A 194 -12.68 -5.82 -3.33
CA THR A 194 -12.45 -7.26 -3.19
C THR A 194 -12.02 -7.92 -4.51
N ASN A 195 -12.34 -7.33 -5.68
CA ASN A 195 -11.89 -7.85 -6.96
C ASN A 195 -10.37 -7.89 -7.08
N PHE A 196 -9.66 -6.93 -6.47
CA PHE A 196 -8.20 -6.95 -6.40
C PHE A 196 -7.67 -8.22 -5.72
N VAL A 197 -8.28 -8.60 -4.60
CA VAL A 197 -7.90 -9.79 -3.83
C VAL A 197 -8.30 -11.09 -4.56
N ARG A 198 -9.44 -11.11 -5.24
CA ARG A 198 -9.85 -12.25 -6.09
C ARG A 198 -8.85 -12.52 -7.21
N ALA A 199 -8.21 -11.47 -7.75
CA ALA A 199 -7.19 -11.62 -8.78
C ALA A 199 -5.90 -12.30 -8.30
N TYR A 200 -5.70 -12.49 -6.99
CA TYR A 200 -4.52 -13.16 -6.41
C TYR A 200 -4.32 -14.58 -6.95
N THR A 201 -5.40 -15.30 -7.23
CA THR A 201 -5.31 -16.64 -7.80
C THR A 201 -4.58 -16.70 -9.14
N HIS A 202 -4.61 -15.61 -9.91
CA HIS A 202 -3.97 -15.47 -11.19
C HIS A 202 -2.67 -14.67 -11.12
N ASP A 203 -2.70 -13.54 -10.41
CA ASP A 203 -1.59 -12.58 -10.44
C ASP A 203 -0.41 -12.99 -9.55
N LEU A 204 -0.64 -13.68 -8.40
CA LEU A 204 0.45 -14.03 -7.51
C LEU A 204 1.42 -15.09 -8.12
N PRO A 205 0.95 -16.16 -8.78
CA PRO A 205 1.85 -17.06 -9.50
C PRO A 205 2.69 -16.32 -10.54
N ARG A 206 2.08 -15.42 -11.30
CA ARG A 206 2.77 -14.60 -12.29
C ARG A 206 3.79 -13.67 -11.68
N LEU A 207 3.43 -12.98 -10.57
CA LEU A 207 4.37 -12.13 -9.86
C LEU A 207 5.59 -12.92 -9.39
N LYS A 208 5.39 -14.11 -8.83
CA LYS A 208 6.49 -14.98 -8.38
C LYS A 208 7.51 -15.26 -9.49
N GLU A 209 7.05 -15.48 -10.73
CA GLU A 209 7.93 -15.66 -11.88
C GLU A 209 8.73 -14.39 -12.24
N LEU A 210 8.17 -13.21 -11.97
CA LEU A 210 8.78 -11.92 -12.26
C LEU A 210 9.79 -11.45 -11.18
N LEU A 211 9.64 -11.88 -9.93
CA LEU A 211 10.48 -11.41 -8.80
C LEU A 211 11.99 -11.47 -9.09
N PRO A 212 12.56 -12.56 -9.67
CA PRO A 212 13.99 -12.61 -9.95
C PRO A 212 14.49 -11.59 -10.99
N SER A 213 13.59 -10.99 -11.77
CA SER A 213 13.91 -9.98 -12.77
C SER A 213 13.86 -8.54 -12.24
N ILE A 214 13.35 -8.33 -11.02
CA ILE A 214 13.23 -7.00 -10.42
C ILE A 214 14.59 -6.58 -9.86
N ALA A 215 15.35 -5.83 -10.65
CA ALA A 215 16.66 -5.31 -10.25
C ALA A 215 16.58 -4.07 -9.33
N THR A 216 15.39 -3.50 -9.13
CA THR A 216 15.16 -2.37 -8.22
C THR A 216 15.42 -2.81 -6.78
N PRO A 217 16.21 -2.08 -5.97
CA PRO A 217 16.39 -2.37 -4.55
C PRO A 217 15.07 -2.31 -3.78
N VAL A 218 14.81 -3.30 -2.93
CA VAL A 218 13.55 -3.44 -2.19
C VAL A 218 13.79 -3.62 -0.69
N LEU A 219 13.26 -2.70 0.12
CA LEU A 219 13.10 -2.89 1.55
C LEU A 219 11.74 -3.55 1.82
N ILE A 220 11.75 -4.66 2.51
CA ILE A 220 10.55 -5.39 2.92
C ILE A 220 10.36 -5.20 4.42
N ILE A 221 9.26 -4.58 4.83
CA ILE A 221 8.94 -4.39 6.27
C ILE A 221 7.60 -5.06 6.56
N ALA A 222 7.57 -5.95 7.56
CA ALA A 222 6.35 -6.64 7.96
C ALA A 222 6.23 -6.75 9.49
N GLY A 223 5.01 -6.92 9.98
CA GLY A 223 4.76 -7.19 11.38
C GLY A 223 5.06 -8.65 11.74
N ARG A 224 5.82 -8.85 12.84
CA ARG A 224 6.17 -10.20 13.34
C ARG A 224 4.93 -11.04 13.71
N HIS A 225 3.88 -10.39 14.12
CA HIS A 225 2.64 -11.02 14.60
C HIS A 225 1.44 -10.71 13.70
N ASP A 226 1.70 -10.52 12.38
CA ASP A 226 0.64 -10.24 11.41
C ASP A 226 -0.29 -11.45 11.26
N PRO A 227 -1.58 -11.34 11.67
CA PRO A 227 -2.54 -12.42 11.59
C PRO A 227 -3.22 -12.54 10.21
N ILE A 228 -3.00 -11.61 9.30
CA ILE A 228 -3.64 -11.52 7.99
C ILE A 228 -2.68 -11.99 6.89
N VAL A 229 -1.47 -11.41 6.89
CA VAL A 229 -0.39 -11.71 5.96
C VAL A 229 0.85 -12.13 6.78
N PRO A 230 0.94 -13.39 7.19
CA PRO A 230 2.01 -13.86 8.06
C PRO A 230 3.42 -13.65 7.48
N PRO A 231 4.47 -13.53 8.34
CA PRO A 231 5.86 -13.26 7.96
C PRO A 231 6.44 -14.11 6.81
N PRO A 232 6.05 -15.38 6.60
CA PRO A 232 6.53 -16.13 5.43
C PRO A 232 6.26 -15.48 4.07
N ASN A 233 5.27 -14.58 3.96
CA ASN A 233 5.05 -13.80 2.74
C ASN A 233 6.21 -12.84 2.44
N GLY A 234 6.70 -12.13 3.45
CA GLY A 234 7.89 -11.27 3.33
C GLY A 234 9.16 -12.06 3.05
N GLN A 235 9.30 -13.24 3.69
CA GLN A 235 10.43 -14.14 3.44
C GLN A 235 10.45 -14.63 1.99
N LEU A 236 9.29 -14.98 1.41
CA LEU A 236 9.19 -15.37 0.00
C LEU A 236 9.69 -14.25 -0.92
N LEU A 237 9.37 -12.99 -0.64
CA LEU A 237 9.90 -11.87 -1.41
C LEU A 237 11.43 -11.79 -1.28
N ALA A 238 11.96 -11.87 -0.04
CA ALA A 238 13.38 -11.79 0.21
C ALA A 238 14.17 -12.92 -0.46
N ASP A 239 13.60 -14.11 -0.53
CA ASP A 239 14.23 -15.29 -1.17
C ASP A 239 14.28 -15.19 -2.70
N HIS A 240 13.43 -14.37 -3.32
CA HIS A 240 13.31 -14.32 -4.79
C HIS A 240 13.77 -12.98 -5.39
N LEU A 241 13.78 -11.88 -4.61
CA LEU A 241 14.26 -10.57 -5.07
C LEU A 241 15.79 -10.51 -4.99
N PRO A 242 16.51 -10.17 -6.08
CA PRO A 242 17.97 -10.19 -6.10
C PRO A 242 18.61 -9.12 -5.20
N HIS A 243 17.92 -8.00 -4.99
CA HIS A 243 18.39 -6.85 -4.22
C HIS A 243 17.36 -6.48 -3.17
N SER A 244 17.36 -7.15 -2.02
CA SER A 244 16.36 -6.90 -0.99
C SER A 244 16.91 -7.01 0.43
N ARG A 245 16.25 -6.29 1.34
CA ARG A 245 16.43 -6.42 2.79
C ARG A 245 15.09 -6.68 3.44
N TYR A 246 14.99 -7.65 4.34
CA TYR A 246 13.78 -7.99 5.06
C TYR A 246 13.89 -7.64 6.55
N ILE A 247 12.93 -6.90 7.06
CA ILE A 247 12.84 -6.46 8.46
C ILE A 247 11.50 -6.87 9.04
N LEU A 248 11.52 -7.45 10.23
CA LEU A 248 10.35 -7.76 11.04
C LEU A 248 10.30 -6.82 12.24
N LEU A 249 9.26 -6.00 12.30
CA LEU A 249 8.98 -5.12 13.43
C LEU A 249 8.01 -5.79 14.41
N GLU A 250 8.06 -5.34 15.67
CA GLU A 250 7.13 -5.78 16.69
C GLU A 250 5.76 -5.14 16.50
N GLY A 251 4.87 -5.83 15.77
CA GLY A 251 3.55 -5.33 15.43
C GLY A 251 2.68 -6.38 14.76
N GLY A 252 1.45 -5.97 14.44
CA GLY A 252 0.46 -6.74 13.69
C GLY A 252 0.49 -6.43 12.22
N HIS A 253 -0.69 -6.53 11.57
CA HIS A 253 -0.84 -6.24 10.14
C HIS A 253 -0.63 -4.76 9.83
N LEU A 254 -1.18 -3.85 10.64
CA LEU A 254 -1.12 -2.40 10.42
C LEU A 254 0.20 -1.81 10.96
N ILE A 255 1.31 -2.39 10.54
CA ILE A 255 2.64 -2.07 11.11
C ILE A 255 3.05 -0.61 10.89
N TRP A 256 2.60 0.03 9.80
CA TRP A 256 2.81 1.43 9.50
C TRP A 256 2.10 2.40 10.47
N GLU A 257 1.07 1.91 11.17
CA GLU A 257 0.41 2.63 12.27
C GLU A 257 0.92 2.17 13.65
N ASP A 258 1.03 0.85 13.86
CA ASP A 258 1.35 0.26 15.16
C ASP A 258 2.78 0.58 15.64
N ALA A 259 3.75 0.58 14.71
CA ALA A 259 5.15 0.89 14.96
C ALA A 259 5.64 2.03 14.05
N SER A 260 4.83 3.07 13.89
CA SER A 260 5.04 4.16 12.94
C SER A 260 6.40 4.84 13.06
N GLU A 261 6.93 5.03 14.27
CA GLU A 261 8.24 5.64 14.51
C GLU A 261 9.38 4.76 13.98
N GLU A 262 9.37 3.46 14.32
CA GLU A 262 10.37 2.51 13.87
C GLU A 262 10.24 2.25 12.36
N TYR A 263 9.01 2.15 11.85
CA TYR A 263 8.72 2.02 10.43
C TYR A 263 9.26 3.23 9.64
N ALA A 264 9.01 4.46 10.11
CA ALA A 264 9.52 5.67 9.48
C ALA A 264 11.04 5.78 9.56
N ALA A 265 11.67 5.35 10.66
CA ALA A 265 13.13 5.37 10.82
C ALA A 265 13.83 4.45 9.82
N HIS A 266 13.31 3.23 9.60
CA HIS A 266 13.84 2.32 8.59
C HIS A 266 13.67 2.86 7.17
N ILE A 267 12.53 3.49 6.87
CA ILE A 267 12.32 4.15 5.58
C ILE A 267 13.29 5.31 5.41
N ALA A 268 13.48 6.16 6.41
CA ALA A 268 14.40 7.30 6.35
C ALA A 268 15.83 6.84 6.03
N SER A 269 16.36 5.88 6.78
CA SER A 269 17.69 5.30 6.53
C SER A 269 17.81 4.70 5.11
N TRP A 270 16.74 4.03 4.65
CA TRP A 270 16.68 3.50 3.30
C TRP A 270 16.78 4.60 2.24
N LEU A 271 15.98 5.65 2.36
CA LEU A 271 15.96 6.78 1.43
C LEU A 271 17.27 7.58 1.44
N GLU A 272 17.98 7.65 2.58
CA GLU A 272 19.29 8.30 2.70
C GLU A 272 20.43 7.52 2.04
N GLY A 273 20.20 6.27 1.63
CA GLY A 273 21.17 5.56 0.80
C GLY A 273 21.39 4.08 1.12
N GLU A 274 20.79 3.51 2.15
CA GLU A 274 20.95 2.08 2.47
C GLU A 274 20.52 1.14 1.34
N TYR A 275 19.60 1.59 0.47
CA TYR A 275 19.18 0.84 -0.72
C TYR A 275 20.34 0.51 -1.69
N ARG A 276 21.45 1.22 -1.61
CA ARG A 276 22.65 0.97 -2.45
C ARG A 276 23.50 -0.18 -1.95
N SER A 277 23.20 -0.74 -0.77
CA SER A 277 24.00 -1.77 -0.11
C SER A 277 23.41 -3.17 -0.19
N VAL A 278 22.31 -3.35 -0.94
CA VAL A 278 21.63 -4.64 -1.11
C VAL A 278 21.77 -5.20 -2.51
#